data_79a7fba2fa0cc9eb7549ff7b47541b16
#
_entry.id   79a7fba2fa0cc9eb7549ff7b47541b16
#
_cell.length_a   1.000
_cell.length_b   1.000
_cell.length_c   1.000
_cell.angle_alpha   90.00
_cell.angle_beta   90.00
_cell.angle_gamma   90.00
#
_symmetry.space_group_name_H-M   'P 1'
#
loop_
_entity.id
_entity.type
_entity.pdbx_description
1 polymer ?
#
loop_
_entity_poly.entity_id
_entity_poly.type
_entity_poly.pdbx_seq_one_letter_code
_entity_poly.pdbx_strand_id
1 'polypeptide(L)'
;MRTPAPDSGDGLERLLERFFAAENARDWAAYASLLHPGVEWTLVDDGAERRIVGREDYLAAIAAAYDGTGTAFSCLDMTVDRGRGRVVTLLVNDDGERSLDVFDVEGGLIRREWGFLLGRA
;
A
#
# COMPACT_ATOMS: atom_id res chain seq x y z
N MET A 1 25.23 -17.08 -16.39
CA MET A 1 24.03 -16.25 -16.42
C MET A 1 23.95 -15.39 -15.16
N ARG A 2 23.50 -14.19 -15.32
CA ARG A 2 23.49 -13.25 -14.23
C ARG A 2 22.10 -13.21 -13.55
N THR A 3 22.09 -13.20 -12.26
CA THR A 3 20.89 -13.01 -11.48
C THR A 3 20.59 -11.51 -11.35
N PRO A 4 19.35 -11.08 -11.55
CA PRO A 4 19.01 -9.68 -11.35
C PRO A 4 19.30 -9.24 -9.92
N ALA A 5 19.70 -8.00 -9.74
CA ALA A 5 19.91 -7.46 -8.42
C ALA A 5 18.57 -7.44 -7.67
N PRO A 6 18.54 -7.88 -6.40
CA PRO A 6 17.28 -7.93 -5.65
C PRO A 6 16.69 -6.55 -5.34
N ASP A 7 17.53 -5.52 -5.40
CA ASP A 7 17.11 -4.14 -5.14
C ASP A 7 16.84 -3.35 -6.41
N SER A 8 16.68 -4.04 -7.54
CA SER A 8 16.27 -3.39 -8.79
C SER A 8 14.84 -2.86 -8.64
N GLY A 9 14.40 -2.02 -9.57
CA GLY A 9 13.04 -1.49 -9.58
C GLY A 9 11.98 -2.58 -9.49
N ASP A 10 12.28 -3.76 -10.04
CA ASP A 10 11.39 -4.91 -9.96
C ASP A 10 11.11 -5.33 -8.52
N GLY A 11 12.08 -5.19 -7.62
CA GLY A 11 11.90 -5.56 -6.22
C GLY A 11 10.84 -4.74 -5.52
N LEU A 12 10.86 -3.42 -5.71
CA LEU A 12 9.87 -2.53 -5.14
C LEU A 12 8.50 -2.73 -5.79
N GLU A 13 8.47 -2.83 -7.11
CA GLU A 13 7.23 -3.05 -7.83
C GLU A 13 6.56 -4.36 -7.42
N ARG A 14 7.32 -5.44 -7.32
CA ARG A 14 6.79 -6.74 -6.88
C ARG A 14 6.29 -6.70 -5.45
N LEU A 15 6.98 -5.99 -4.58
CA LEU A 15 6.54 -5.84 -3.21
C LEU A 15 5.13 -5.23 -3.16
N LEU A 16 4.93 -4.13 -3.88
CA LEU A 16 3.63 -3.47 -3.92
C LEU A 16 2.57 -4.33 -4.62
N GLU A 17 2.93 -5.03 -5.69
CA GLU A 17 2.00 -5.95 -6.35
C GLU A 17 1.52 -7.04 -5.40
N ARG A 18 2.42 -7.64 -4.62
CA ARG A 18 2.06 -8.64 -3.63
C ARG A 18 1.22 -8.04 -2.51
N PHE A 19 1.55 -6.82 -2.10
CA PHE A 19 0.82 -6.11 -1.06
C PHE A 19 -0.63 -5.87 -1.49
N PHE A 20 -0.83 -5.37 -2.70
CA PHE A 20 -2.16 -5.11 -3.25
C PHE A 20 -2.94 -6.41 -3.46
N ALA A 21 -2.28 -7.47 -3.94
CA ALA A 21 -2.93 -8.77 -4.13
C ALA A 21 -3.43 -9.33 -2.79
N ALA A 22 -2.63 -9.21 -1.73
CA ALA A 22 -3.02 -9.67 -0.40
C ALA A 22 -4.23 -8.88 0.11
N GLU A 23 -4.24 -7.58 -0.11
CA GLU A 23 -5.36 -6.73 0.30
C GLU A 23 -6.65 -7.12 -0.42
N ASN A 24 -6.59 -7.29 -1.74
CA ASN A 24 -7.75 -7.69 -2.53
C ASN A 24 -8.25 -9.09 -2.15
N ALA A 25 -7.35 -9.97 -1.76
CA ALA A 25 -7.69 -11.33 -1.32
C ALA A 25 -8.12 -11.39 0.15
N ARG A 26 -8.01 -10.30 0.89
CA ARG A 26 -8.24 -10.27 2.35
C ARG A 26 -7.30 -11.22 3.09
N ASP A 27 -6.13 -11.48 2.53
CA ASP A 27 -5.10 -12.32 3.14
C ASP A 27 -4.26 -11.46 4.09
N TRP A 28 -4.80 -11.24 5.27
CA TRP A 28 -4.17 -10.33 6.23
C TRP A 28 -2.87 -10.85 6.79
N ALA A 29 -2.66 -12.16 6.80
CA ALA A 29 -1.38 -12.75 7.22
C ALA A 29 -0.28 -12.39 6.22
N ALA A 30 -0.55 -12.57 4.92
CA ALA A 30 0.40 -12.19 3.87
C ALA A 30 0.63 -10.67 3.87
N TYR A 31 -0.45 -9.90 4.02
CA TYR A 31 -0.40 -8.44 4.10
C TYR A 31 0.52 -7.98 5.23
N ALA A 32 0.32 -8.55 6.42
CA ALA A 32 1.11 -8.22 7.61
C ALA A 32 2.60 -8.50 7.42
N SER A 33 2.93 -9.58 6.71
CA SER A 33 4.33 -9.97 6.49
C SER A 33 5.10 -8.95 5.68
N LEU A 34 4.42 -8.06 4.97
CA LEU A 34 5.03 -7.02 4.14
C LEU A 34 5.11 -5.67 4.86
N LEU A 35 4.54 -5.56 6.05
CA LEU A 35 4.55 -4.33 6.85
C LEU A 35 5.67 -4.36 7.87
N HIS A 36 6.39 -3.25 7.98
CA HIS A 36 7.35 -3.06 9.06
C HIS A 36 6.61 -3.00 10.40
N PRO A 37 7.16 -3.56 11.49
CA PRO A 37 6.48 -3.51 12.79
C PRO A 37 6.12 -2.11 13.25
N GLY A 38 6.92 -1.11 12.90
CA GLY A 38 6.66 0.29 13.23
C GLY A 38 6.01 1.09 12.11
N VAL A 39 5.31 0.44 11.18
CA VAL A 39 4.70 1.11 10.03
C VAL A 39 3.78 2.26 10.47
N GLU A 40 3.80 3.34 9.70
CA GLU A 40 2.95 4.50 9.92
C GLU A 40 2.07 4.71 8.68
N TRP A 41 0.77 4.83 8.90
CA TRP A 41 -0.19 5.08 7.83
C TRP A 41 -0.92 6.39 8.09
N THR A 42 -0.83 7.30 7.13
CA THR A 42 -1.54 8.58 7.17
C THR A 42 -2.59 8.57 6.07
N LEU A 43 -3.84 8.73 6.44
CA LEU A 43 -4.95 8.78 5.49
C LEU A 43 -5.48 10.21 5.44
N VAL A 44 -5.56 10.77 4.24
CA VAL A 44 -6.05 12.14 4.02
C VAL A 44 -7.32 12.06 3.21
N ASP A 45 -8.41 12.62 3.74
CA ASP A 45 -9.71 12.61 3.10
C ASP A 45 -10.40 13.95 3.36
N ASP A 46 -10.63 14.71 2.31
CA ASP A 46 -11.38 15.97 2.34
C ASP A 46 -10.89 16.91 3.44
N GLY A 47 -9.58 17.09 3.53
CA GLY A 47 -8.97 17.98 4.51
C GLY A 47 -8.82 17.39 5.91
N ALA A 48 -9.37 16.21 6.15
CA ALA A 48 -9.19 15.50 7.41
C ALA A 48 -8.00 14.54 7.28
N GLU A 49 -7.23 14.41 8.34
CA GLU A 49 -6.07 13.55 8.36
C GLU A 49 -6.19 12.57 9.53
N ARG A 50 -5.95 11.30 9.27
CA ARG A 50 -5.93 10.26 10.28
C ARG A 50 -4.59 9.54 10.21
N ARG A 51 -3.94 9.37 11.35
CA ARG A 51 -2.65 8.69 11.43
C ARG A 51 -2.75 7.47 12.33
N ILE A 52 -2.23 6.36 11.83
CA ILE A 52 -2.20 5.08 12.55
C ILE A 52 -0.75 4.64 12.61
N VAL A 53 -0.29 4.26 13.79
CA VAL A 53 1.11 3.86 14.03
C VAL A 53 1.12 2.44 14.59
N GLY A 54 1.99 1.60 14.00
CA GLY A 54 2.17 0.23 14.43
C GLY A 54 1.39 -0.75 13.58
N ARG A 55 2.00 -1.92 13.36
CA ARG A 55 1.44 -2.93 12.48
C ARG A 55 0.11 -3.49 12.98
N GLU A 56 -0.02 -3.69 14.29
CA GLU A 56 -1.27 -4.24 14.84
C GLU A 56 -2.45 -3.32 14.62
N ASP A 57 -2.27 -2.02 14.92
CA ASP A 57 -3.33 -1.03 14.75
C ASP A 57 -3.64 -0.82 13.27
N TYR A 58 -2.62 -0.87 12.43
CA TYR A 58 -2.80 -0.79 10.98
C TYR A 58 -3.68 -1.95 10.48
N LEU A 59 -3.35 -3.18 10.89
CA LEU A 59 -4.10 -4.36 10.46
C LEU A 59 -5.54 -4.32 10.95
N ALA A 60 -5.76 -3.90 12.18
CA ALA A 60 -7.10 -3.78 12.72
C ALA A 60 -7.93 -2.76 11.92
N ALA A 61 -7.33 -1.63 11.59
CA ALA A 61 -8.00 -0.58 10.84
C ALA A 61 -8.35 -1.03 9.41
N ILE A 62 -7.40 -1.65 8.71
CA ILE A 62 -7.62 -2.06 7.32
C ILE A 62 -8.64 -3.21 7.24
N ALA A 63 -8.55 -4.17 8.14
CA ALA A 63 -9.49 -5.28 8.19
C ALA A 63 -10.91 -4.78 8.47
N ALA A 64 -11.05 -3.83 9.40
CA ALA A 64 -12.34 -3.23 9.72
C ALA A 64 -12.92 -2.47 8.51
N ALA A 65 -12.07 -1.76 7.77
CA ALA A 65 -12.51 -1.00 6.60
C ALA A 65 -13.06 -1.92 5.50
N TYR A 66 -12.55 -3.13 5.40
CA TYR A 66 -12.99 -4.10 4.39
C TYR A 66 -14.04 -5.08 4.89
N ASP A 67 -14.40 -5.03 6.17
CA ASP A 67 -15.36 -5.97 6.75
C ASP A 67 -16.70 -5.86 6.04
N GLY A 68 -17.21 -7.01 5.59
CA GLY A 68 -18.49 -7.07 4.90
C GLY A 68 -18.48 -6.53 3.47
N THR A 69 -17.33 -6.21 2.91
CA THR A 69 -17.25 -5.69 1.54
C THR A 69 -16.39 -6.60 0.66
N GLY A 70 -16.82 -6.75 -0.61
CA GLY A 70 -16.04 -7.43 -1.63
C GLY A 70 -15.32 -6.48 -2.57
N THR A 71 -15.25 -5.20 -2.24
CA THR A 71 -14.63 -4.18 -3.09
C THR A 71 -13.15 -4.50 -3.33
N ALA A 72 -12.76 -4.50 -4.59
CA ALA A 72 -11.37 -4.68 -4.99
C ALA A 72 -10.88 -3.43 -5.69
N PHE A 73 -9.56 -3.31 -5.85
CA PHE A 73 -8.97 -2.17 -6.54
C PHE A 73 -7.88 -2.63 -7.51
N SER A 74 -7.55 -1.73 -8.42
CA SER A 74 -6.50 -1.94 -9.40
C SER A 74 -5.51 -0.78 -9.34
N CYS A 75 -4.26 -1.05 -9.67
CA CYS A 75 -3.23 -0.02 -9.78
C CYS A 75 -3.22 0.48 -11.22
N LEU A 76 -3.56 1.75 -11.42
CA LEU A 76 -3.57 2.38 -12.74
C LEU A 76 -2.18 2.85 -13.16
N ASP A 77 -1.37 3.26 -12.19
CA ASP A 77 -0.03 3.78 -12.45
C ASP A 77 0.85 3.58 -11.22
N MET A 78 2.13 3.31 -11.46
CA MET A 78 3.11 3.09 -10.40
C MET A 78 4.43 3.72 -10.81
N THR A 79 4.96 4.60 -9.97
CA THR A 79 6.24 5.26 -10.17
C THR A 79 7.16 4.92 -9.02
N VAL A 80 8.38 4.51 -9.33
CA VAL A 80 9.34 4.05 -8.33
C VAL A 80 10.54 4.99 -8.27
N ASP A 81 10.87 5.45 -7.07
CA ASP A 81 12.12 6.16 -6.77
C ASP A 81 13.02 5.23 -5.97
N ARG A 82 13.94 4.57 -6.67
CA ARG A 82 14.81 3.56 -6.05
C ARG A 82 15.78 4.16 -5.04
N GLY A 83 16.21 5.38 -5.29
CA GLY A 83 17.16 6.04 -4.39
C GLY A 83 16.60 6.27 -3.01
N ARG A 84 15.30 6.48 -2.93
CA ARG A 84 14.60 6.71 -1.65
C ARG A 84 13.86 5.50 -1.14
N GLY A 85 13.70 4.47 -1.96
CA GLY A 85 12.82 3.35 -1.62
C GLY A 85 11.35 3.75 -1.60
N ARG A 86 10.96 4.69 -2.45
CA ARG A 86 9.60 5.24 -2.46
C ARG A 86 8.85 4.81 -3.70
N VAL A 87 7.60 4.44 -3.51
CA VAL A 87 6.69 4.07 -4.60
C VAL A 87 5.45 4.94 -4.52
N VAL A 88 5.05 5.51 -5.65
CA VAL A 88 3.83 6.32 -5.75
C VAL A 88 2.87 5.59 -6.69
N THR A 89 1.64 5.39 -6.23
CA THR A 89 0.64 4.65 -7.00
C THR A 89 -0.64 5.46 -7.15
N LEU A 90 -1.31 5.26 -8.29
CA LEU A 90 -2.67 5.73 -8.49
C LEU A 90 -3.56 4.48 -8.53
N LEU A 91 -4.49 4.40 -7.60
CA LEU A 91 -5.38 3.25 -7.45
C LEU A 91 -6.82 3.65 -7.78
N VAL A 92 -7.58 2.67 -8.25
CA VAL A 92 -9.03 2.83 -8.47
C VAL A 92 -9.74 1.59 -7.98
N ASN A 93 -10.84 1.76 -7.25
CA ASN A 93 -11.64 0.63 -6.78
C ASN A 93 -12.81 0.34 -7.72
N ASP A 94 -13.57 -0.70 -7.40
CA ASP A 94 -14.73 -1.15 -8.20
C ASP A 94 -15.81 -0.07 -8.33
N ASP A 95 -15.86 0.86 -7.40
CA ASP A 95 -16.84 1.94 -7.40
C ASP A 95 -16.35 3.17 -8.17
N GLY A 96 -15.16 3.11 -8.75
CA GLY A 96 -14.57 4.22 -9.48
C GLY A 96 -13.90 5.26 -8.60
N GLU A 97 -13.78 4.98 -7.31
CA GLU A 97 -13.08 5.89 -6.40
C GLU A 97 -11.57 5.72 -6.54
N ARG A 98 -10.87 6.84 -6.56
CA ARG A 98 -9.43 6.86 -6.75
C ARG A 98 -8.70 7.30 -5.50
N SER A 99 -7.47 6.82 -5.38
CA SER A 99 -6.56 7.29 -4.33
C SER A 99 -5.15 7.38 -4.89
N LEU A 100 -4.40 8.35 -4.39
CA LEU A 100 -2.97 8.45 -4.61
C LEU A 100 -2.31 7.93 -3.35
N ASP A 101 -1.53 6.85 -3.47
CA ASP A 101 -0.90 6.23 -2.32
C ASP A 101 0.61 6.26 -2.48
N VAL A 102 1.30 6.72 -1.45
CA VAL A 102 2.75 6.83 -1.40
C VAL A 102 3.28 5.87 -0.34
N PHE A 103 4.29 5.09 -0.71
CA PHE A 103 4.86 4.09 0.18
C PHE A 103 6.35 4.31 0.30
N ASP A 104 6.86 4.31 1.54
CA ASP A 104 8.29 4.23 1.79
C ASP A 104 8.62 2.82 2.26
N VAL A 105 9.62 2.22 1.63
CA VAL A 105 10.04 0.85 1.88
C VAL A 105 11.41 0.88 2.54
N GLU A 106 11.55 0.12 3.63
CA GLU A 106 12.79 0.03 4.38
C GLU A 106 13.05 -1.44 4.70
N GLY A 107 14.22 -1.95 4.29
CA GLY A 107 14.56 -3.34 4.53
C GLY A 107 13.61 -4.35 3.91
N GLY A 108 13.01 -4.00 2.78
CA GLY A 108 12.05 -4.86 2.09
C GLY A 108 10.66 -4.88 2.70
N LEU A 109 10.38 -3.96 3.63
CA LEU A 109 9.07 -3.86 4.28
C LEU A 109 8.51 -2.45 4.13
N ILE A 110 7.19 -2.34 4.08
CA ILE A 110 6.52 -1.04 4.01
C ILE A 110 6.63 -0.36 5.36
N ARG A 111 7.30 0.79 5.39
CA ARG A 111 7.59 1.53 6.62
C ARG A 111 6.66 2.70 6.83
N ARG A 112 6.25 3.37 5.76
CA ARG A 112 5.29 4.47 5.79
C ARG A 112 4.38 4.39 4.59
N GLU A 113 3.15 4.81 4.82
CA GLU A 113 2.16 4.90 3.75
C GLU A 113 1.34 6.17 3.94
N TRP A 114 1.14 6.90 2.83
CA TRP A 114 0.20 8.02 2.79
C TRP A 114 -0.86 7.69 1.76
N GLY A 115 -2.12 7.79 2.14
CA GLY A 115 -3.24 7.60 1.24
C GLY A 115 -4.01 8.90 1.10
N PHE A 116 -4.12 9.41 -0.13
CA PHE A 116 -4.89 10.61 -0.44
C PHE A 116 -6.11 10.19 -1.24
N LEU A 117 -7.29 10.32 -0.62
CA LEU A 117 -8.54 9.94 -1.28
C LEU A 117 -8.95 11.06 -2.24
N LEU A 118 -9.13 10.71 -3.51
CA LEU A 118 -9.38 11.66 -4.58
C LEU A 118 -10.84 11.69 -5.03
N GLY A 119 -11.64 10.74 -4.55
CA GLY A 119 -13.01 10.59 -4.99
C GLY A 119 -13.11 9.99 -6.39
N ARG A 120 -14.28 10.09 -6.98
CA ARG A 120 -14.53 9.57 -8.33
C ARG A 120 -14.07 10.55 -9.39
N ALA A 121 -13.61 10.01 -10.50
CA ALA A 121 -13.24 10.83 -11.65
C ALA A 121 -14.48 11.31 -12.40
#